data_6747b8ddfa77152a1bcb6355ceee7fe8
#
_entry.id   6747b8ddfa77152a1bcb6355ceee7fe8
#
_cell.length_a   1.000
_cell.length_b   1.000
_cell.length_c   1.000
_cell.angle_alpha   90.00
_cell.angle_beta   90.00
_cell.angle_gamma   90.00
#
_symmetry.space_group_name_H-M   'P 1'
#
loop_
_entity.id
_entity.type
_entity.pdbx_description
1 polymer ?
#
loop_
_entity_poly.entity_id
_entity_poly.type
_entity_poly.pdbx_seq_one_letter_code
_entity_poly.pdbx_strand_id
1 'polypeptide(L)'
;MRTRYQVREPHTAHFITSSIVEWLPVFTSARCCDLLLESFAYCREHKGLLIHAWVILDNHFHAIVAGPQLPQSVSDLKKFTARGILAQLPLEGRDWLVNQLAYFRAPHKRESAHQVWQEGFHPQAITTEAMMLQKLEYIDNNPVRRGWVASPEHWRYGSAHERLAGAVAAFRCDPWR
;
A
#
# COMPACT_ATOMS: atom_id res chain seq x y z
N MET A 1 8.35 19.15 5.52
CA MET A 1 8.58 18.39 6.79
C MET A 1 9.51 17.22 6.50
N ARG A 2 10.71 17.18 7.05
CA ARG A 2 11.62 16.05 6.88
C ARG A 2 11.01 14.82 7.54
N THR A 3 10.75 13.79 6.78
CA THR A 3 10.24 12.52 7.29
C THR A 3 11.18 11.98 8.38
N ARG A 4 10.65 11.69 9.55
CA ARG A 4 11.36 11.20 10.74
C ARG A 4 12.03 9.83 10.52
N TYR A 5 11.68 9.17 9.41
CA TYR A 5 12.14 7.84 9.03
C TYR A 5 12.82 7.89 7.67
N GLN A 6 14.07 7.44 7.60
CA GLN A 6 14.85 7.32 6.37
C GLN A 6 15.21 5.86 6.12
N VAL A 7 15.14 5.44 4.87
CA VAL A 7 15.71 4.15 4.44
C VAL A 7 17.23 4.29 4.44
N ARG A 8 17.88 3.63 5.40
CA ARG A 8 19.35 3.72 5.58
C ARG A 8 20.10 2.56 4.92
N GLU A 9 19.44 1.42 4.78
CA GLU A 9 20.01 0.19 4.20
C GLU A 9 19.07 -0.37 3.13
N PRO A 10 19.48 -0.35 1.84
CA PRO A 10 18.60 -0.69 0.71
C PRO A 10 18.07 -2.13 0.73
N HIS A 11 18.82 -3.05 1.33
CA HIS A 11 18.45 -4.50 1.36
C HIS A 11 17.71 -4.90 2.64
N THR A 12 17.60 -4.00 3.62
CA THR A 12 16.84 -4.27 4.84
C THR A 12 15.35 -4.19 4.54
N ALA A 13 14.59 -5.16 5.03
CA ALA A 13 13.14 -5.11 4.94
C ALA A 13 12.58 -3.95 5.77
N HIS A 14 11.58 -3.27 5.23
CA HIS A 14 10.89 -2.17 5.88
C HIS A 14 9.39 -2.43 5.91
N PHE A 15 8.79 -2.21 7.06
CA PHE A 15 7.34 -2.05 7.16
C PHE A 15 6.99 -0.64 6.72
N ILE A 16 6.08 -0.53 5.76
CA ILE A 16 5.61 0.75 5.22
C ILE A 16 4.10 0.90 5.36
N THR A 17 3.66 2.14 5.46
CA THR A 17 2.24 2.52 5.42
C THR A 17 2.07 3.70 4.47
N SER A 18 1.11 3.60 3.56
CA SER A 18 0.70 4.74 2.74
C SER A 18 -0.81 4.90 2.81
N SER A 19 -1.25 6.10 3.17
CA SER A 19 -2.66 6.43 3.37
C SER A 19 -3.16 7.37 2.29
N ILE A 20 -4.43 7.23 1.95
CA ILE A 20 -5.16 8.22 1.15
C ILE A 20 -5.34 9.49 1.98
N VAL A 21 -5.30 10.66 1.33
CA VAL A 21 -5.52 11.94 1.98
C VAL A 21 -6.87 11.92 2.71
N GLU A 22 -6.89 12.45 3.95
CA GLU A 22 -8.05 12.45 4.85
C GLU A 22 -8.74 11.09 4.99
N TRP A 23 -7.98 10.00 4.84
CA TRP A 23 -8.48 8.61 4.94
C TRP A 23 -9.73 8.33 4.09
N LEU A 24 -9.84 8.98 2.93
CA LEU A 24 -10.94 8.76 2.00
C LEU A 24 -10.97 7.30 1.52
N PRO A 25 -12.15 6.65 1.45
CA PRO A 25 -12.28 5.21 1.24
C PRO A 25 -12.16 4.82 -0.25
N VAL A 26 -11.01 5.10 -0.86
CA VAL A 26 -10.74 4.86 -2.29
C VAL A 26 -10.71 3.36 -2.60
N PHE A 27 -10.14 2.55 -1.70
CA PHE A 27 -9.95 1.12 -1.91
C PHE A 27 -11.19 0.26 -1.58
N THR A 28 -12.34 0.87 -1.43
CA THR A 28 -13.63 0.16 -1.51
C THR A 28 -13.99 -0.21 -2.97
N SER A 29 -13.22 0.27 -3.95
CA SER A 29 -13.25 -0.18 -5.34
C SER A 29 -12.25 -1.32 -5.54
N ALA A 30 -12.73 -2.45 -6.06
CA ALA A 30 -11.87 -3.57 -6.44
C ALA A 30 -10.81 -3.16 -7.48
N ARG A 31 -11.22 -2.36 -8.48
CA ARG A 31 -10.30 -1.88 -9.51
C ARG A 31 -9.20 -0.96 -8.96
N CYS A 32 -9.51 -0.13 -7.96
CA CYS A 32 -8.48 0.68 -7.29
C CYS A 32 -7.49 -0.19 -6.51
N CYS A 33 -7.94 -1.29 -5.88
CA CYS A 33 -7.05 -2.27 -5.28
C CYS A 33 -6.16 -2.95 -6.32
N ASP A 34 -6.73 -3.36 -7.45
CA ASP A 34 -5.99 -4.02 -8.53
C ASP A 34 -4.91 -3.10 -9.12
N LEU A 35 -5.17 -1.80 -9.29
CA LEU A 35 -4.18 -0.81 -9.71
C LEU A 35 -2.96 -0.77 -8.77
N LEU A 36 -3.17 -0.92 -7.46
CA LEU A 36 -2.08 -0.99 -6.50
C LEU A 36 -1.28 -2.28 -6.67
N LEU A 37 -1.94 -3.43 -6.87
CA LEU A 37 -1.27 -4.71 -7.08
C LEU A 37 -0.52 -4.75 -8.43
N GLU A 38 -1.07 -4.18 -9.48
CA GLU A 38 -0.39 -3.99 -10.78
C GLU A 38 0.89 -3.17 -10.62
N SER A 39 0.84 -2.12 -9.78
CA SER A 39 2.00 -1.30 -9.48
C SER A 39 3.05 -2.03 -8.64
N PHE A 40 2.64 -2.90 -7.73
CA PHE A 40 3.54 -3.81 -7.01
C PHE A 40 4.27 -4.74 -7.98
N ALA A 41 3.53 -5.38 -8.89
CA ALA A 41 4.10 -6.26 -9.91
C ALA A 41 5.12 -5.53 -10.78
N TYR A 42 4.77 -4.35 -11.27
CA TYR A 42 5.69 -3.52 -12.06
C TYR A 42 6.97 -3.17 -11.30
N CYS A 43 6.86 -2.72 -10.06
CA CYS A 43 8.03 -2.34 -9.25
C CYS A 43 8.91 -3.56 -8.92
N ARG A 44 8.31 -4.75 -8.74
CA ARG A 44 9.07 -5.99 -8.60
C ARG A 44 9.89 -6.29 -9.84
N GLU A 45 9.24 -6.29 -11.00
CA GLU A 45 9.86 -6.69 -12.27
C GLU A 45 10.94 -5.70 -12.74
N HIS A 46 10.69 -4.39 -12.59
CA HIS A 46 11.51 -3.36 -13.22
C HIS A 46 12.42 -2.60 -12.25
N LYS A 47 12.20 -2.71 -10.93
CA LYS A 47 12.93 -1.94 -9.92
C LYS A 47 13.54 -2.77 -8.80
N GLY A 48 13.41 -4.09 -8.88
CA GLY A 48 13.92 -5.01 -7.85
C GLY A 48 13.26 -4.83 -6.48
N LEU A 49 12.00 -4.35 -6.45
CA LEU A 49 11.24 -4.28 -5.21
C LEU A 49 10.80 -5.68 -4.80
N LEU A 50 11.20 -6.12 -3.61
CA LEU A 50 10.69 -7.33 -2.97
C LEU A 50 9.52 -6.98 -2.07
N ILE A 51 8.48 -7.82 -2.08
CA ILE A 51 7.26 -7.61 -1.29
C ILE A 51 6.97 -8.90 -0.52
N HIS A 52 7.24 -8.87 0.78
CA HIS A 52 7.17 -10.04 1.66
C HIS A 52 5.80 -10.24 2.30
N ALA A 53 5.06 -9.16 2.49
CA ALA A 53 3.68 -9.18 2.98
C ALA A 53 2.97 -7.88 2.61
N TRP A 54 1.64 -7.93 2.50
CA TRP A 54 0.83 -6.74 2.20
C TRP A 54 -0.62 -6.94 2.64
N VAL A 55 -1.30 -5.82 2.90
CA VAL A 55 -2.74 -5.73 3.06
C VAL A 55 -3.23 -4.37 2.56
N ILE A 56 -4.29 -4.38 1.78
CA ILE A 56 -4.99 -3.17 1.32
C ILE A 56 -6.29 -3.06 2.12
N LEU A 57 -6.46 -1.92 2.76
CA LEU A 57 -7.66 -1.57 3.51
C LEU A 57 -8.43 -0.50 2.73
N ASP A 58 -9.54 -0.02 3.24
CA ASP A 58 -10.41 0.93 2.53
C ASP A 58 -9.73 2.25 2.13
N ASN A 59 -8.74 2.69 2.89
CA ASN A 59 -8.14 4.02 2.76
C ASN A 59 -6.61 4.06 2.90
N HIS A 60 -5.97 2.92 3.06
CA HIS A 60 -4.51 2.79 3.14
C HIS A 60 -4.06 1.36 2.86
N PHE A 61 -2.77 1.19 2.69
CA PHE A 61 -2.15 -0.14 2.68
C PHE A 61 -0.96 -0.20 3.64
N HIS A 62 -0.68 -1.40 4.10
CA HIS A 62 0.57 -1.77 4.75
C HIS A 62 1.30 -2.79 3.88
N ALA A 63 2.62 -2.74 3.88
CA ALA A 63 3.45 -3.76 3.25
C ALA A 63 4.78 -3.92 3.99
N ILE A 64 5.37 -5.11 3.88
CA ILE A 64 6.77 -5.37 4.22
C ILE A 64 7.51 -5.49 2.91
N VAL A 65 8.45 -4.60 2.68
CA VAL A 65 9.14 -4.44 1.40
C VAL A 65 10.65 -4.27 1.59
N ALA A 66 11.42 -4.68 0.59
CA ALA A 66 12.85 -4.42 0.49
C ALA A 66 13.22 -4.08 -0.95
N GLY A 67 14.34 -3.39 -1.17
CA GLY A 67 14.81 -3.13 -2.52
C GLY A 67 15.83 -2.00 -2.59
N PRO A 68 16.66 -1.97 -3.64
CA PRO A 68 17.79 -1.06 -3.75
C PRO A 68 17.39 0.42 -3.86
N GLN A 69 16.18 0.68 -4.35
CA GLN A 69 15.66 2.03 -4.58
C GLN A 69 14.28 2.21 -3.93
N LEU A 70 14.10 1.72 -2.71
CA LEU A 70 12.80 1.69 -2.04
C LEU A 70 12.06 3.05 -2.03
N PRO A 71 12.67 4.20 -1.67
CA PRO A 71 11.97 5.49 -1.70
C PRO A 71 11.47 5.86 -3.09
N GLN A 72 12.26 5.61 -4.13
CA GLN A 72 11.88 5.90 -5.51
C GLN A 72 10.77 4.96 -5.98
N SER A 73 10.88 3.67 -5.67
CA SER A 73 9.86 2.67 -6.02
C SER A 73 8.50 3.03 -5.41
N VAL A 74 8.46 3.42 -4.12
CA VAL A 74 7.22 3.85 -3.46
C VAL A 74 6.69 5.16 -4.05
N SER A 75 7.57 6.11 -4.39
CA SER A 75 7.16 7.36 -5.05
C SER A 75 6.49 7.09 -6.40
N ASP A 76 7.08 6.23 -7.22
CA ASP A 76 6.56 5.92 -8.55
C ASP A 76 5.27 5.09 -8.47
N LEU A 77 5.18 4.14 -7.53
CA LEU A 77 3.96 3.42 -7.21
C LEU A 77 2.82 4.39 -6.87
N LYS A 78 3.07 5.35 -5.99
CA LYS A 78 2.06 6.35 -5.60
C LYS A 78 1.64 7.25 -6.77
N LYS A 79 2.57 7.65 -7.65
CA LYS A 79 2.26 8.45 -8.84
C LYS A 79 1.42 7.67 -9.85
N PHE A 80 1.80 6.43 -10.13
CA PHE A 80 1.08 5.56 -11.06
C PHE A 80 -0.35 5.29 -10.56
N THR A 81 -0.48 4.83 -9.33
CA THR A 81 -1.79 4.51 -8.74
C THR A 81 -2.67 5.74 -8.62
N ALA A 82 -2.12 6.93 -8.27
CA ALA A 82 -2.90 8.17 -8.22
C ALA A 82 -3.56 8.51 -9.56
N ARG A 83 -2.82 8.36 -10.67
CA ARG A 83 -3.38 8.60 -12.02
C ARG A 83 -4.50 7.60 -12.34
N GLY A 84 -4.26 6.32 -12.08
CA GLY A 84 -5.25 5.27 -12.33
C GLY A 84 -6.51 5.44 -11.49
N ILE A 85 -6.36 5.75 -10.20
CA ILE A 85 -7.47 6.00 -9.26
C ILE A 85 -8.32 7.18 -9.74
N LEU A 86 -7.70 8.32 -10.09
CA LEU A 86 -8.41 9.51 -10.58
C LEU A 86 -9.15 9.25 -11.89
N ALA A 87 -8.63 8.38 -12.76
CA ALA A 87 -9.31 7.96 -13.99
C ALA A 87 -10.46 6.97 -13.72
N GLN A 88 -10.31 6.11 -12.71
CA GLN A 88 -11.26 5.04 -12.41
C GLN A 88 -12.49 5.53 -11.63
N LEU A 89 -12.31 6.40 -10.66
CA LEU A 89 -13.40 6.85 -9.78
C LEU A 89 -14.61 7.41 -10.52
N PRO A 90 -14.48 8.27 -11.56
CA PRO A 90 -15.62 8.75 -12.34
C PRO A 90 -16.33 7.63 -13.10
N LEU A 91 -15.60 6.64 -13.60
CA LEU A 91 -16.18 5.48 -14.32
C LEU A 91 -17.08 4.63 -13.40
N GLU A 92 -16.86 4.71 -12.11
CA GLU A 92 -17.65 4.03 -11.06
C GLU A 92 -18.74 4.95 -10.46
N GLY A 93 -18.94 6.15 -11.01
CA GLY A 93 -19.89 7.13 -10.47
C GLY A 93 -19.48 7.71 -9.11
N ARG A 94 -18.17 7.69 -8.79
CA ARG A 94 -17.62 8.14 -7.52
C ARG A 94 -16.98 9.54 -7.61
N ASP A 95 -17.60 10.43 -8.39
CA ASP A 95 -17.12 11.81 -8.58
C ASP A 95 -16.97 12.58 -7.27
N TRP A 96 -17.77 12.25 -6.27
CA TRP A 96 -17.66 12.86 -4.94
C TRP A 96 -16.27 12.64 -4.32
N LEU A 97 -15.65 11.45 -4.51
CA LEU A 97 -14.27 11.21 -4.06
C LEU A 97 -13.26 12.06 -4.81
N VAL A 98 -13.43 12.21 -6.13
CA VAL A 98 -12.56 13.08 -6.93
C VAL A 98 -12.62 14.52 -6.42
N ASN A 99 -13.83 15.01 -6.12
CA ASN A 99 -14.04 16.33 -5.56
C ASN A 99 -13.38 16.49 -4.17
N GLN A 100 -13.47 15.48 -3.30
CA GLN A 100 -12.79 15.46 -1.99
C GLN A 100 -11.27 15.45 -2.13
N LEU A 101 -10.73 14.64 -3.05
CA LEU A 101 -9.29 14.58 -3.35
C LEU A 101 -8.74 15.92 -3.89
N ALA A 102 -9.58 16.71 -4.57
CA ALA A 102 -9.24 18.06 -4.99
C ALA A 102 -9.32 19.05 -3.80
N TYR A 103 -10.37 18.96 -3.00
CA TYR A 103 -10.61 19.85 -1.85
C TYR A 103 -9.52 19.76 -0.79
N PHE A 104 -9.13 18.53 -0.43
CA PHE A 104 -8.11 18.28 0.60
C PHE A 104 -6.66 18.32 0.07
N ARG A 105 -6.46 18.74 -1.16
CA ARG A 105 -5.11 18.92 -1.71
C ARG A 105 -4.33 19.96 -0.90
N ALA A 106 -3.13 19.59 -0.46
CA ALA A 106 -2.25 20.50 0.27
C ALA A 106 -1.92 21.77 -0.54
N PRO A 107 -1.96 22.97 0.06
CA PRO A 107 -1.76 24.26 -0.66
C PRO A 107 -0.43 24.36 -1.43
N HIS A 108 0.61 23.67 -0.97
CA HIS A 108 1.93 23.69 -1.62
C HIS A 108 2.00 22.81 -2.89
N LYS A 109 1.02 21.94 -3.14
CA LYS A 109 0.95 21.09 -4.35
C LYS A 109 0.29 21.79 -5.52
N ARG A 110 0.89 22.90 -5.96
CA ARG A 110 0.31 23.78 -6.99
C ARG A 110 0.23 23.15 -8.39
N GLU A 111 1.10 22.20 -8.70
CA GLU A 111 1.18 21.56 -10.02
C GLU A 111 0.14 20.43 -10.23
N SER A 112 -0.60 20.05 -9.20
CA SER A 112 -1.61 18.99 -9.26
C SER A 112 -2.97 19.52 -8.86
N ALA A 113 -4.01 19.18 -9.62
CA ALA A 113 -5.39 19.51 -9.26
C ALA A 113 -5.92 18.67 -8.09
N HIS A 114 -5.34 17.51 -7.82
CA HIS A 114 -5.79 16.54 -6.82
C HIS A 114 -4.61 16.04 -5.99
N GLN A 115 -4.90 15.55 -4.80
CA GLN A 115 -3.96 14.79 -3.99
C GLN A 115 -4.63 13.48 -3.57
N VAL A 116 -4.09 12.34 -4.03
CA VAL A 116 -4.61 11.01 -3.66
C VAL A 116 -3.94 10.52 -2.38
N TRP A 117 -2.63 10.55 -2.32
CA TRP A 117 -1.85 10.03 -1.21
C TRP A 117 -1.42 11.10 -0.23
N GLN A 118 -1.45 10.79 1.06
CA GLN A 118 -0.72 11.55 2.08
C GLN A 118 0.78 11.53 1.75
N GLU A 119 1.51 12.54 2.22
CA GLU A 119 2.95 12.61 2.03
C GLU A 119 3.69 11.57 2.88
N GLY A 120 4.82 11.11 2.35
CA GLY A 120 5.60 10.07 3.00
C GLY A 120 5.01 8.66 2.85
N PHE A 121 5.65 7.69 3.49
CA PHE A 121 5.24 6.28 3.51
C PHE A 121 5.68 5.57 4.80
N HIS A 122 6.14 6.32 5.79
CA HIS A 122 6.46 5.89 7.16
C HIS A 122 7.29 4.59 7.25
N PRO A 123 8.47 4.52 6.63
CA PRO A 123 9.27 3.30 6.65
C PRO A 123 9.83 3.02 8.05
N GLN A 124 9.65 1.79 8.52
CA GLN A 124 10.24 1.26 9.75
C GLN A 124 11.13 0.09 9.38
N ALA A 125 12.44 0.21 9.59
CA ALA A 125 13.38 -0.88 9.31
C ALA A 125 13.08 -2.09 10.22
N ILE A 126 13.11 -3.27 9.64
CA ILE A 126 12.94 -4.54 10.35
C ILE A 126 14.33 -5.16 10.51
N THR A 127 14.84 -5.13 11.74
CA THR A 127 16.22 -5.52 12.07
C THR A 127 16.34 -6.87 12.77
N THR A 128 15.21 -7.45 13.19
CA THR A 128 15.18 -8.76 13.87
C THR A 128 14.04 -9.63 13.33
N GLU A 129 14.22 -10.94 13.46
CA GLU A 129 13.16 -11.90 13.13
C GLU A 129 11.88 -11.68 13.96
N ALA A 130 12.03 -11.36 15.24
CA ALA A 130 10.90 -11.06 16.10
C ALA A 130 10.08 -9.85 15.59
N MET A 131 10.75 -8.80 15.10
CA MET A 131 10.07 -7.67 14.46
C MET A 131 9.36 -8.08 13.17
N MET A 132 9.99 -8.94 12.36
CA MET A 132 9.37 -9.46 11.13
C MET A 132 8.07 -10.19 11.45
N LEU A 133 8.10 -11.14 12.38
CA LEU A 133 6.92 -11.90 12.79
C LEU A 133 5.82 -10.99 13.35
N GLN A 134 6.19 -10.02 14.19
CA GLN A 134 5.25 -9.03 14.72
C GLN A 134 4.56 -8.22 13.61
N LYS A 135 5.32 -7.78 12.59
CA LYS A 135 4.76 -6.99 11.49
C LYS A 135 3.92 -7.85 10.53
N LEU A 136 4.29 -9.09 10.31
CA LEU A 136 3.47 -10.07 9.58
C LEU A 136 2.12 -10.25 10.27
N GLU A 137 2.13 -10.56 11.57
CA GLU A 137 0.91 -10.71 12.36
C GLU A 137 0.05 -9.44 12.35
N TYR A 138 0.67 -8.27 12.42
CA TYR A 138 -0.04 -6.99 12.34
C TYR A 138 -0.74 -6.81 11.00
N ILE A 139 -0.06 -7.09 9.87
CA ILE A 139 -0.62 -7.01 8.51
C ILE A 139 -1.79 -7.97 8.38
N ASP A 140 -1.60 -9.24 8.77
CA ASP A 140 -2.60 -10.29 8.61
C ASP A 140 -3.87 -10.00 9.40
N ASN A 141 -3.74 -9.61 10.64
CA ASN A 141 -4.87 -9.39 11.54
C ASN A 141 -5.52 -8.00 11.39
N ASN A 142 -5.02 -7.13 10.51
CA ASN A 142 -5.59 -5.80 10.36
C ASN A 142 -7.09 -5.83 9.97
N PRO A 143 -7.52 -6.61 8.97
CA PRO A 143 -8.95 -6.72 8.61
C PRO A 143 -9.80 -7.35 9.73
N VAL A 144 -9.24 -8.29 10.50
CA VAL A 144 -9.92 -8.92 11.63
C VAL A 144 -10.14 -7.91 12.75
N ARG A 145 -9.12 -7.12 13.10
CA ARG A 145 -9.23 -6.05 14.12
C ARG A 145 -10.25 -4.98 13.75
N ARG A 146 -10.51 -4.78 12.46
CA ARG A 146 -11.56 -3.89 11.96
C ARG A 146 -12.95 -4.54 11.94
N GLY A 147 -13.05 -5.81 12.27
CA GLY A 147 -14.32 -6.54 12.25
C GLY A 147 -14.86 -6.85 10.86
N TRP A 148 -14.03 -6.79 9.82
CA TRP A 148 -14.46 -7.01 8.45
C TRP A 148 -14.50 -8.49 8.07
N VAL A 149 -13.64 -9.29 8.67
CA VAL A 149 -13.54 -10.74 8.50
C VAL A 149 -13.29 -11.40 9.85
N ALA A 150 -13.69 -12.66 9.98
CA ALA A 150 -13.48 -13.43 11.21
C ALA A 150 -12.06 -13.97 11.33
N SER A 151 -11.34 -14.11 10.20
CA SER A 151 -10.03 -14.75 10.11
C SER A 151 -9.20 -14.09 9.01
N PRO A 152 -7.87 -13.95 9.16
CA PRO A 152 -7.01 -13.20 8.23
C PRO A 152 -7.09 -13.69 6.78
N GLU A 153 -7.16 -15.00 6.58
CA GLU A 153 -7.21 -15.64 5.26
C GLU A 153 -8.49 -15.36 4.49
N HIS A 154 -9.54 -14.86 5.16
CA HIS A 154 -10.79 -14.48 4.50
C HIS A 154 -10.71 -13.10 3.82
N TRP A 155 -9.66 -12.31 4.07
CA TRP A 155 -9.50 -11.01 3.42
C TRP A 155 -8.76 -11.13 2.08
N ARG A 156 -9.51 -10.98 0.99
CA ARG A 156 -9.01 -11.13 -0.39
C ARG A 156 -7.82 -10.22 -0.72
N TYR A 157 -7.83 -9.00 -0.22
CA TYR A 157 -6.79 -8.00 -0.47
C TYR A 157 -5.71 -7.99 0.61
N GLY A 158 -5.24 -9.18 0.97
CA GLY A 158 -4.16 -9.40 1.90
C GLY A 158 -3.35 -10.65 1.59
N SER A 159 -2.06 -10.61 1.87
CA SER A 159 -1.14 -11.73 1.65
C SER A 159 -1.40 -12.94 2.55
N ALA A 160 -2.16 -12.76 3.65
CA ALA A 160 -2.60 -13.86 4.50
C ALA A 160 -3.48 -14.88 3.75
N HIS A 161 -4.24 -14.43 2.76
CA HIS A 161 -5.08 -15.30 1.93
C HIS A 161 -4.28 -16.41 1.24
N GLU A 162 -3.14 -16.08 0.66
CA GLU A 162 -2.22 -17.07 0.07
C GLU A 162 -1.50 -17.89 1.15
N ARG A 163 -0.89 -17.21 2.13
CA ARG A 163 0.03 -17.83 3.08
C ARG A 163 -0.66 -18.81 4.03
N LEU A 164 -1.88 -18.51 4.49
CA LEU A 164 -2.60 -19.31 5.48
C LEU A 164 -3.61 -20.27 4.87
N ALA A 165 -4.29 -19.88 3.79
CA ALA A 165 -5.29 -20.72 3.13
C ALA A 165 -4.73 -21.51 1.93
N GLY A 166 -3.51 -21.22 1.47
CA GLY A 166 -2.96 -21.79 0.24
C GLY A 166 -3.74 -21.43 -1.02
N ALA A 167 -4.57 -20.38 -0.94
CA ALA A 167 -5.39 -19.92 -2.04
C ALA A 167 -4.53 -19.19 -3.09
N VAL A 168 -5.07 -19.07 -4.31
CA VAL A 168 -4.41 -18.26 -5.36
C VAL A 168 -4.50 -16.79 -4.96
N ALA A 169 -3.37 -16.20 -4.61
CA ALA A 169 -3.30 -14.80 -4.25
C ALA A 169 -3.53 -13.89 -5.46
N ALA A 170 -4.15 -12.74 -5.23
CA ALA A 170 -4.21 -11.67 -6.21
C ALA A 170 -2.80 -11.13 -6.56
N PHE A 171 -1.86 -11.26 -5.63
CA PHE A 171 -0.45 -10.93 -5.80
C PHE A 171 0.40 -11.81 -4.86
N ARG A 172 1.28 -12.64 -5.43
CA ARG A 172 2.15 -13.54 -4.67
C ARG A 172 3.33 -12.80 -4.03
N CYS A 173 3.59 -13.11 -2.76
CA CYS A 173 4.70 -12.52 -2.02
C CYS A 173 6.06 -13.15 -2.36
N ASP A 174 7.13 -12.35 -2.17
CA ASP A 174 8.51 -12.83 -2.19
C ASP A 174 8.88 -13.44 -0.83
N PRO A 175 9.66 -14.55 -0.79
CA PRO A 175 10.12 -15.11 0.46
C PRO A 175 11.02 -14.09 1.20
N TRP A 176 10.98 -14.12 2.53
CA TRP A 176 11.81 -13.26 3.37
C TRP A 176 12.92 -14.04 4.10
N ARG A 177 12.94 -15.35 3.91
CA ARG A 177 14.00 -16.31 4.33
C ARG A 177 14.48 -17.08 3.12
#